data_34ecb4957201e20d39c58602b325321b
#
_entry.id   34ecb4957201e20d39c58602b325321b
#
_cell.length_a   1.000
_cell.length_b   1.000
_cell.length_c   1.000
_cell.angle_alpha   90.00
_cell.angle_beta   90.00
_cell.angle_gamma   90.00
#
_symmetry.space_group_name_H-M   'P 1'
#
loop_
_entity.id
_entity.type
_entity.pdbx_description
1 polymer ?
#
loop_
_entity_poly.entity_id
_entity_poly.type
_entity_poly.pdbx_seq_one_letter_code
_entity_poly.pdbx_strand_id
1 'polypeptide(L)'
;MPILVDQDTTFIIQGITGREAVNMTRECLDYGSKVVGGVTPGRKGRDVYGVPVFDTVQEIVASQRVDGAVVSVPPAFARDAAFEAINAGVKLIVIVTERIPRAETAQIAELAELRGAQVIGPNCLG
;
A
#
# COMPACT_ATOMS: atom_id res chain seq x y z
N MET A 1 -8.11 10.32 -14.92
CA MET A 1 -7.14 11.32 -14.50
C MET A 1 -6.07 10.69 -13.64
N PRO A 2 -4.80 10.87 -13.97
CA PRO A 2 -3.76 10.36 -13.10
C PRO A 2 -3.75 11.12 -11.78
N ILE A 3 -3.38 10.41 -10.72
CA ILE A 3 -3.24 11.00 -9.40
C ILE A 3 -1.87 11.66 -9.33
N LEU A 4 -1.85 12.92 -8.95
CA LEU A 4 -0.59 13.64 -8.80
C LEU A 4 0.00 13.34 -7.42
N VAL A 5 1.25 12.92 -7.40
CA VAL A 5 1.98 12.69 -6.16
C VAL A 5 2.81 13.90 -5.84
N ASP A 6 2.59 14.50 -4.67
CA ASP A 6 3.33 15.66 -4.23
C ASP A 6 3.70 15.52 -2.75
N GLN A 7 4.18 16.60 -2.15
CA GLN A 7 4.62 16.59 -0.75
C GLN A 7 3.47 16.36 0.24
N ASP A 8 2.24 16.61 -0.19
CA ASP A 8 1.07 16.45 0.68
C ASP A 8 0.39 15.10 0.50
N THR A 9 0.85 14.27 -0.43
CA THR A 9 0.31 12.95 -0.65
C THR A 9 0.61 12.05 0.54
N THR A 10 -0.42 11.44 1.10
CA THR A 10 -0.26 10.58 2.28
C THR A 10 -0.30 9.12 1.85
N PHE A 11 0.61 8.34 2.41
CA PHE A 11 0.77 6.93 2.08
C PHE A 11 0.64 6.04 3.30
N ILE A 12 0.20 4.81 3.05
CA ILE A 12 0.34 3.73 4.01
C ILE A 12 1.17 2.63 3.36
N ILE A 13 1.78 1.78 4.19
CA ILE A 13 2.59 0.67 3.69
C ILE A 13 1.98 -0.62 4.21
N GLN A 14 1.47 -1.45 3.32
CA GLN A 14 0.92 -2.76 3.66
C GLN A 14 2.04 -3.77 3.71
N GLY A 15 2.14 -4.50 4.82
CA GLY A 15 3.26 -5.39 5.08
C GLY A 15 4.44 -4.66 5.70
N ILE A 16 4.19 -3.58 6.41
CA ILE A 16 5.24 -2.65 6.89
C ILE A 16 6.29 -3.30 7.79
N THR A 17 5.96 -4.39 8.46
CA THR A 17 6.91 -5.06 9.35
C THR A 17 7.83 -6.05 8.64
N GLY A 18 7.62 -6.27 7.33
CA GLY A 18 8.52 -7.11 6.55
C GLY A 18 9.87 -6.45 6.36
N ARG A 19 10.91 -7.28 6.18
CA ARG A 19 12.28 -6.77 6.10
C ARG A 19 12.47 -5.69 5.03
N GLU A 20 11.98 -5.95 3.83
CA GLU A 20 12.12 -4.97 2.74
C GLU A 20 11.28 -3.73 3.01
N ALA A 21 10.08 -3.90 3.57
CA ALA A 21 9.19 -2.80 3.85
C ALA A 21 9.75 -1.88 4.95
N VAL A 22 10.44 -2.43 5.95
CA VAL A 22 11.09 -1.63 6.97
C VAL A 22 12.13 -0.71 6.35
N ASN A 23 12.97 -1.24 5.46
CA ASN A 23 13.98 -0.43 4.77
C ASN A 23 13.33 0.61 3.86
N MET A 24 12.31 0.22 3.14
CA MET A 24 11.58 1.13 2.25
C MET A 24 10.92 2.26 3.04
N THR A 25 10.38 1.97 4.22
CA THR A 25 9.79 2.98 5.08
C THR A 25 10.83 4.03 5.46
N ARG A 26 12.02 3.60 5.85
CA ARG A 26 13.10 4.52 6.18
C ARG A 26 13.46 5.39 4.98
N GLU A 27 13.58 4.80 3.80
CA GLU A 27 13.91 5.56 2.60
C GLU A 27 12.83 6.58 2.26
N CYS A 28 11.55 6.20 2.38
CA CYS A 28 10.45 7.12 2.12
C CYS A 28 10.48 8.31 3.08
N LEU A 29 10.74 8.05 4.37
CA LEU A 29 10.81 9.11 5.36
C LEU A 29 11.99 10.03 5.10
N ASP A 30 13.13 9.47 4.69
CA ASP A 30 14.32 10.27 4.36
C ASP A 30 14.05 11.18 3.16
N TYR A 31 13.20 10.77 2.24
CA TYR A 31 12.78 11.60 1.11
C TYR A 31 11.74 12.65 1.49
N GLY A 32 11.23 12.61 2.71
CA GLY A 32 10.19 13.56 3.13
C GLY A 32 8.78 13.12 2.77
N SER A 33 8.58 11.86 2.37
CA SER A 33 7.25 11.36 2.08
C SER A 33 6.43 11.23 3.36
N LYS A 34 5.13 11.47 3.25
CA LYS A 34 4.21 11.38 4.39
C LYS A 34 3.68 9.95 4.50
N VAL A 35 4.32 9.14 5.32
CA VAL A 35 3.85 7.80 5.61
C VAL A 35 3.08 7.86 6.93
N VAL A 36 1.75 7.74 6.85
CA VAL A 36 0.87 7.97 8.00
C VAL A 36 0.51 6.70 8.77
N GLY A 37 0.82 5.55 8.23
CA GLY A 37 0.56 4.29 8.90
C GLY A 37 1.04 3.12 8.10
N GLY A 38 1.06 1.97 8.73
CA GLY A 38 1.36 0.71 8.08
C GLY A 38 0.36 -0.34 8.51
N VAL A 39 0.27 -1.41 7.74
CA VAL A 39 -0.66 -2.50 8.02
C VAL A 39 0.10 -3.81 8.04
N THR A 40 0.03 -4.51 9.16
CA THR A 40 0.44 -5.90 9.27
C THR A 40 -0.50 -6.54 10.26
N PRO A 41 -1.41 -7.41 9.80
CA PRO A 41 -2.37 -8.05 10.70
C PRO A 41 -1.67 -8.76 11.87
N GLY A 42 -2.18 -8.56 13.08
CA GLY A 42 -1.60 -9.13 14.27
C GLY A 42 -0.44 -8.35 14.90
N ARG A 43 -0.05 -7.24 14.29
CA ARG A 43 1.09 -6.44 14.79
C ARG A 43 0.67 -5.04 15.24
N LYS A 44 -0.61 -4.82 15.42
CA LYS A 44 -1.13 -3.54 15.86
C LYS A 44 -0.47 -3.10 17.17
N GLY A 45 -0.15 -1.82 17.25
CA GLY A 45 0.50 -1.25 18.43
C GLY A 45 2.01 -1.14 18.31
N ARG A 46 2.60 -1.76 17.30
CA ARG A 46 4.03 -1.59 17.02
C ARG A 46 4.25 -0.33 16.20
N ASP A 47 5.51 0.05 16.04
CA ASP A 47 5.85 1.12 15.11
C ASP A 47 7.08 0.74 14.29
N VAL A 48 7.21 1.36 13.12
CA VAL A 48 8.37 1.19 12.25
C VAL A 48 8.87 2.59 11.95
N TYR A 49 10.01 2.94 12.53
CA TYR A 49 10.59 4.29 12.45
C TYR A 49 9.58 5.39 12.80
N GLY A 50 8.76 5.14 13.82
CA GLY A 50 7.75 6.09 14.26
C GLY A 50 6.43 6.02 13.52
N VAL A 51 6.32 5.18 12.49
CA VAL A 51 5.07 4.99 11.76
C VAL A 51 4.24 3.92 12.47
N PRO A 52 3.02 4.26 12.93
CA PRO A 52 2.21 3.29 13.68
C PRO A 52 1.70 2.16 12.80
N VAL A 53 1.62 0.96 13.38
CA VAL A 53 1.15 -0.25 12.68
C VAL A 53 -0.27 -0.56 13.12
N PHE A 54 -1.10 -0.88 12.14
CA PHE A 54 -2.52 -1.23 12.32
C PHE A 54 -2.78 -2.61 11.75
N ASP A 55 -3.94 -3.19 12.11
CA ASP A 55 -4.33 -4.49 11.59
C ASP A 55 -4.99 -4.39 10.21
N THR A 56 -5.67 -3.29 9.92
CA THR A 56 -6.40 -3.14 8.66
C THR A 56 -6.24 -1.74 8.07
N VAL A 57 -6.43 -1.64 6.75
CA VAL A 57 -6.45 -0.35 6.06
C VAL A 57 -7.63 0.48 6.55
N GLN A 58 -8.78 -0.16 6.79
CA GLN A 58 -9.98 0.54 7.21
C GLN A 58 -9.78 1.32 8.50
N GLU A 59 -9.00 0.78 9.43
CA GLU A 59 -8.71 1.49 10.67
C GLU A 59 -8.01 2.81 10.43
N ILE A 60 -7.14 2.85 9.44
CA ILE A 60 -6.39 4.07 9.12
C ILE A 60 -7.28 5.08 8.41
N VAL A 61 -8.01 4.65 7.37
CA VAL A 61 -8.83 5.57 6.58
C VAL A 61 -10.00 6.13 7.38
N ALA A 62 -10.40 5.46 8.46
CA ALA A 62 -11.47 5.95 9.31
C ALA A 62 -11.07 7.20 10.09
N SER A 63 -9.77 7.44 10.29
CA SER A 63 -9.28 8.54 11.11
C SER A 63 -8.45 9.57 10.35
N GLN A 64 -7.99 9.26 9.14
CA GLN A 64 -7.17 10.21 8.40
C GLN A 64 -7.19 9.93 6.91
N ARG A 65 -6.80 10.93 6.13
CA ARG A 65 -6.75 10.81 4.68
C ARG A 65 -5.59 9.89 4.26
N VAL A 66 -5.89 8.97 3.37
CA VAL A 66 -4.88 8.10 2.76
C VAL A 66 -5.02 8.18 1.25
N ASP A 67 -4.02 8.74 0.59
CA ASP A 67 -4.04 8.91 -0.85
C ASP A 67 -3.49 7.69 -1.57
N GLY A 68 -2.46 7.06 -1.02
CA GLY A 68 -1.83 5.93 -1.66
C GLY A 68 -1.51 4.81 -0.69
N ALA A 69 -1.44 3.59 -1.20
CA ALA A 69 -1.02 2.42 -0.45
C ALA A 69 0.12 1.74 -1.20
N VAL A 70 1.17 1.44 -0.49
CA VAL A 70 2.30 0.68 -1.03
C VAL A 70 2.14 -0.76 -0.56
N VAL A 71 1.98 -1.69 -1.51
CA VAL A 71 1.78 -3.10 -1.21
C VAL A 71 3.14 -3.78 -1.21
N SER A 72 3.57 -4.24 -0.04
CA SER A 72 4.86 -4.90 0.15
C SER A 72 4.70 -6.14 1.03
N VAL A 73 3.73 -6.97 0.67
CA VAL A 73 3.46 -8.23 1.36
C VAL A 73 3.99 -9.38 0.51
N PRO A 74 4.10 -10.61 1.06
CA PRO A 74 4.47 -11.77 0.25
C PRO A 74 3.49 -11.95 -0.92
N PRO A 75 3.95 -12.52 -2.06
CA PRO A 75 3.10 -12.64 -3.26
C PRO A 75 1.75 -13.31 -3.02
N ALA A 76 1.70 -14.29 -2.13
CA ALA A 76 0.46 -15.01 -1.83
C ALA A 76 -0.61 -14.10 -1.22
N PHE A 77 -0.23 -12.96 -0.66
CA PHE A 77 -1.15 -12.05 0.02
C PHE A 77 -1.34 -10.72 -0.73
N ALA A 78 -0.64 -10.55 -1.85
CA ALA A 78 -0.62 -9.24 -2.53
C ALA A 78 -1.98 -8.87 -3.12
N ARG A 79 -2.69 -9.83 -3.72
CA ARG A 79 -4.02 -9.54 -4.26
C ARG A 79 -4.97 -9.07 -3.18
N ASP A 80 -5.02 -9.81 -2.05
CA ASP A 80 -5.93 -9.47 -0.96
C ASP A 80 -5.57 -8.12 -0.34
N ALA A 81 -4.29 -7.83 -0.22
CA ALA A 81 -3.84 -6.53 0.30
C ALA A 81 -4.26 -5.38 -0.62
N ALA A 82 -4.05 -5.54 -1.92
CA ALA A 82 -4.46 -4.53 -2.90
C ALA A 82 -5.99 -4.36 -2.90
N PHE A 83 -6.72 -5.45 -2.84
CA PHE A 83 -8.19 -5.40 -2.78
C PHE A 83 -8.65 -4.65 -1.54
N GLU A 84 -8.02 -4.92 -0.39
CA GLU A 84 -8.38 -4.23 0.85
C GLU A 84 -8.20 -2.72 0.71
N ALA A 85 -7.09 -2.28 0.17
CA ALA A 85 -6.83 -0.86 0.00
C ALA A 85 -7.80 -0.20 -0.99
N ILE A 86 -8.04 -0.86 -2.13
CA ILE A 86 -8.96 -0.35 -3.14
C ILE A 86 -10.38 -0.24 -2.56
N ASN A 87 -10.83 -1.26 -1.85
CA ASN A 87 -12.17 -1.26 -1.27
C ASN A 87 -12.31 -0.26 -0.12
N ALA A 88 -11.22 0.11 0.52
CA ALA A 88 -11.23 1.13 1.56
C ALA A 88 -11.25 2.55 0.98
N GLY A 89 -11.18 2.69 -0.34
CA GLY A 89 -11.25 3.97 -1.01
C GLY A 89 -9.91 4.60 -1.35
N VAL A 90 -8.81 3.88 -1.17
CA VAL A 90 -7.49 4.38 -1.54
C VAL A 90 -7.40 4.42 -3.06
N LYS A 91 -6.98 5.56 -3.62
CA LYS A 91 -7.04 5.79 -5.06
C LYS A 91 -5.73 5.52 -5.80
N LEU A 92 -4.62 5.40 -5.08
CA LEU A 92 -3.33 5.08 -5.70
C LEU A 92 -2.77 3.84 -5.02
N ILE A 93 -2.52 2.80 -5.81
CA ILE A 93 -1.98 1.54 -5.30
C ILE A 93 -0.62 1.32 -5.96
N VAL A 94 0.43 1.29 -5.17
CA VAL A 94 1.78 1.05 -5.66
C VAL A 94 2.20 -0.34 -5.20
N ILE A 95 2.36 -1.25 -6.14
CA ILE A 95 2.68 -2.65 -5.82
C ILE A 95 4.17 -2.87 -6.05
N VAL A 96 4.89 -3.14 -4.98
CA VAL A 96 6.31 -3.46 -5.06
C VAL A 96 6.57 -4.96 -4.92
N THR A 97 5.58 -5.72 -4.49
CA THR A 97 5.68 -7.17 -4.42
C THR A 97 5.90 -7.76 -5.80
N GLU A 98 6.89 -8.63 -5.93
CA GLU A 98 7.18 -9.31 -7.18
C GLU A 98 6.57 -10.71 -7.19
N ARG A 99 6.53 -11.33 -8.37
CA ARG A 99 6.08 -12.72 -8.54
C ARG A 99 4.61 -12.95 -8.23
N ILE A 100 3.80 -11.94 -8.40
CA ILE A 100 2.35 -12.11 -8.28
C ILE A 100 1.86 -12.84 -9.53
N PRO A 101 1.04 -13.90 -9.40
CA PRO A 101 0.50 -14.57 -10.57
C PRO A 101 -0.22 -13.60 -11.50
N ARG A 102 -0.07 -13.82 -12.80
CA ARG A 102 -0.63 -12.91 -13.81
C ARG A 102 -2.14 -12.75 -13.66
N ALA A 103 -2.85 -13.84 -13.36
CA ALA A 103 -4.29 -13.77 -13.19
C ALA A 103 -4.67 -12.87 -12.01
N GLU A 104 -3.90 -12.91 -10.94
CA GLU A 104 -4.16 -12.06 -9.77
C GLU A 104 -3.84 -10.59 -10.06
N THR A 105 -2.79 -10.33 -10.82
CA THR A 105 -2.48 -8.96 -11.26
C THR A 105 -3.64 -8.40 -12.10
N ALA A 106 -4.21 -9.21 -12.98
CA ALA A 106 -5.36 -8.81 -13.78
C ALA A 106 -6.57 -8.52 -12.92
N GLN A 107 -6.81 -9.31 -11.87
CA GLN A 107 -7.91 -9.08 -10.94
C GLN A 107 -7.75 -7.75 -10.20
N ILE A 108 -6.54 -7.43 -9.79
CA ILE A 108 -6.25 -6.15 -9.13
C ILE A 108 -6.57 -5.00 -10.09
N ALA A 109 -6.13 -5.10 -11.34
CA ALA A 109 -6.37 -4.06 -12.33
C ALA A 109 -7.86 -3.87 -12.60
N GLU A 110 -8.62 -4.96 -12.69
CA GLU A 110 -10.07 -4.88 -12.90
C GLU A 110 -10.77 -4.17 -11.75
N LEU A 111 -10.45 -4.54 -10.52
CA LEU A 111 -11.08 -3.91 -9.37
C LEU A 111 -10.71 -2.43 -9.28
N ALA A 112 -9.45 -2.10 -9.55
CA ALA A 112 -9.00 -0.72 -9.54
C ALA A 112 -9.78 0.11 -10.55
N GLU A 113 -9.97 -0.42 -11.76
CA GLU A 113 -10.74 0.28 -12.78
C GLU A 113 -12.18 0.51 -12.34
N LEU A 114 -12.81 -0.51 -11.76
CA LEU A 114 -14.19 -0.39 -11.27
C LEU A 114 -14.34 0.64 -10.16
N ARG A 115 -13.32 0.82 -9.36
CA ARG A 115 -13.37 1.74 -8.20
C ARG A 115 -12.70 3.08 -8.48
N GLY A 116 -12.20 3.30 -9.68
CA GLY A 116 -11.54 4.55 -10.04
C GLY A 116 -10.18 4.72 -9.39
N ALA A 117 -9.49 3.63 -9.08
CA ALA A 117 -8.14 3.66 -8.51
C ALA A 117 -7.10 3.45 -9.61
N GLN A 118 -5.92 4.00 -9.40
CA GLN A 118 -4.77 3.81 -10.27
C GLN A 118 -3.80 2.83 -9.64
N VAL A 119 -3.29 1.90 -10.44
CA VAL A 119 -2.31 0.90 -9.98
C VAL A 119 -0.99 1.12 -10.70
N ILE A 120 0.10 1.19 -9.93
CA ILE A 120 1.46 1.26 -10.44
C ILE A 120 2.16 -0.02 -10.01
N GLY A 121 2.77 -0.74 -10.96
CA GLY A 121 3.31 -2.06 -10.69
C GLY A 121 2.23 -3.13 -10.66
N PRO A 122 2.52 -4.37 -10.23
CA PRO A 122 3.88 -4.85 -10.06
C PRO A 122 4.68 -4.60 -11.32
N ASN A 123 5.99 -4.62 -11.18
CA ASN A 123 6.82 -4.33 -12.34
C ASN A 123 6.60 -5.40 -13.39
N CYS A 124 5.62 -5.17 -14.23
CA CYS A 124 5.22 -6.09 -15.26
C CYS A 124 6.02 -5.88 -16.51
N LEU A 125 7.16 -5.32 -16.36
CA LEU A 125 8.00 -5.16 -17.51
C LEU A 125 8.53 -6.46 -17.95
N GLY A 126 7.82 -7.36 -17.54
CA GLY A 126 8.07 -8.57 -18.28
C GLY A 126 7.44 -8.28 -19.50
#